data_37af1731262a6c35669bebfb8b5e85a8
#
_entry.id   37af1731262a6c35669bebfb8b5e85a8
#
_cell.length_a   1.000
_cell.length_b   1.000
_cell.length_c   1.000
_cell.angle_alpha   90.00
_cell.angle_beta   90.00
_cell.angle_gamma   90.00
#
_symmetry.space_group_name_H-M   'P 1'
#
loop_
_entity.id
_entity.type
_entity.pdbx_description
1 polymer ?
#
loop_
_entity_poly.entity_id
_entity_poly.type
_entity_poly.pdbx_seq_one_letter_code
_entity_poly.pdbx_strand_id
1 'polypeptide(L)'
;IVRETFKRAGISYDLTLRFPWERIYKLALEKPGYGVFVMARLPDREALFKWVGPIGPDDWVLLAKADSTIQLDDLEHARRYKIGAYKGDAIAESLEKQGLKPVVVLRDQDNAQKLMDGRIDLWATGDPAGRYLARQVGITGFKTVLRFNSAQLYLALNKNVPDEQVSKLQAALDQLRKEGVIDEIMARYL
;
A
#
# COMPACT_ATOMS: atom_id res chain seq x y z
N ILE A 1 13.24 -5.31 0.62
CA ILE A 1 12.95 -6.28 -0.46
C ILE A 1 13.37 -5.69 -1.80
N VAL A 2 12.82 -4.56 -2.26
CA VAL A 2 13.12 -3.99 -3.59
C VAL A 2 14.62 -3.75 -3.80
N ARG A 3 15.33 -3.18 -2.82
CA ARG A 3 16.80 -2.99 -2.89
C ARG A 3 17.55 -4.31 -3.11
N GLU A 4 17.19 -5.36 -2.37
CA GLU A 4 17.83 -6.68 -2.53
C GLU A 4 17.52 -7.30 -3.88
N THR A 5 16.30 -7.10 -4.41
CA THR A 5 15.91 -7.57 -5.73
C THR A 5 16.77 -6.95 -6.83
N PHE A 6 16.92 -5.63 -6.83
CA PHE A 6 17.77 -4.94 -7.80
C PHE A 6 19.25 -5.34 -7.69
N LYS A 7 19.75 -5.42 -6.46
CA LYS A 7 21.14 -5.88 -6.20
C LYS A 7 21.38 -7.28 -6.75
N ARG A 8 20.47 -8.22 -6.46
CA ARG A 8 20.55 -9.61 -6.93
C ARG A 8 20.46 -9.71 -8.46
N ALA A 9 19.60 -8.87 -9.07
CA ALA A 9 19.46 -8.82 -10.53
C ALA A 9 20.64 -8.14 -11.25
N GLY A 10 21.53 -7.44 -10.52
CA GLY A 10 22.62 -6.68 -11.09
C GLY A 10 22.18 -5.47 -11.92
N ILE A 11 21.01 -4.90 -11.60
CA ILE A 11 20.45 -3.73 -12.29
C ILE A 11 20.62 -2.50 -11.43
N SER A 12 21.23 -1.45 -11.99
CA SER A 12 21.38 -0.15 -11.33
C SER A 12 20.03 0.55 -11.18
N TYR A 13 19.85 1.25 -10.10
CA TYR A 13 18.61 1.98 -9.81
C TYR A 13 18.87 3.17 -8.88
N ASP A 14 18.01 4.17 -8.99
CA ASP A 14 17.87 5.26 -8.02
C ASP A 14 16.56 5.09 -7.26
N LEU A 15 16.57 5.34 -5.96
CA LEU A 15 15.42 5.17 -5.11
C LEU A 15 15.14 6.46 -4.34
N THR A 16 13.97 7.03 -4.58
CA THR A 16 13.52 8.28 -3.97
C THR A 16 12.14 8.11 -3.33
N LEU A 17 11.99 8.59 -2.11
CA LEU A 17 10.68 8.73 -1.47
C LEU A 17 10.04 10.05 -1.90
N ARG A 18 8.82 10.01 -2.42
CA ARG A 18 8.08 11.19 -2.87
C ARG A 18 6.64 11.15 -2.40
N PHE A 19 6.00 12.30 -2.34
CA PHE A 19 4.61 12.50 -1.99
C PHE A 19 3.95 13.50 -2.96
N PRO A 20 2.62 13.51 -3.10
CA PRO A 20 1.67 12.46 -2.73
C PRO A 20 1.72 11.26 -3.68
N TRP A 21 0.98 10.19 -3.37
CA TRP A 21 0.89 8.97 -4.19
C TRP A 21 0.53 9.24 -5.65
N GLU A 22 -0.47 10.07 -5.91
CA GLU A 22 -0.88 10.43 -7.28
C GLU A 22 0.29 10.92 -8.14
N ARG A 23 1.20 11.68 -7.55
CA ARG A 23 2.37 12.21 -8.27
C ARG A 23 3.35 11.10 -8.67
N ILE A 24 3.63 10.18 -7.76
CA ILE A 24 4.56 9.08 -8.06
C ILE A 24 3.93 8.05 -9.02
N TYR A 25 2.64 7.79 -8.88
CA TYR A 25 1.87 6.98 -9.82
C TYR A 25 1.99 7.53 -11.24
N LYS A 26 1.72 8.83 -11.42
CA LYS A 26 1.83 9.52 -12.70
C LYS A 26 3.24 9.49 -13.28
N LEU A 27 4.27 9.66 -12.46
CA LEU A 27 5.67 9.54 -12.89
C LEU A 27 5.97 8.13 -13.43
N ALA A 28 5.56 7.09 -12.74
CA ALA A 28 5.78 5.72 -13.18
C ALA A 28 4.99 5.39 -14.46
N LEU A 29 3.81 5.97 -14.63
CA LEU A 29 2.97 5.78 -15.81
C LEU A 29 3.54 6.46 -17.06
N GLU A 30 4.03 7.68 -16.92
CA GLU A 30 4.37 8.57 -18.05
C GLU A 30 5.86 8.61 -18.37
N LYS A 31 6.75 8.38 -17.40
CA LYS A 31 8.20 8.56 -17.60
C LYS A 31 8.91 7.25 -17.88
N PRO A 32 9.62 7.14 -19.03
CA PRO A 32 10.46 5.98 -19.33
C PRO A 32 11.47 5.69 -18.23
N GLY A 33 11.69 4.41 -17.93
CA GLY A 33 12.66 3.97 -16.92
C GLY A 33 12.23 4.16 -15.47
N TYR A 34 11.03 4.69 -15.21
CA TYR A 34 10.49 4.86 -13.86
C TYR A 34 9.71 3.61 -13.42
N GLY A 35 9.65 3.45 -12.11
CA GLY A 35 8.77 2.48 -11.46
C GLY A 35 8.29 3.03 -10.14
N VAL A 36 7.33 2.38 -9.55
CA VAL A 36 6.80 2.68 -8.21
C VAL A 36 6.53 1.40 -7.44
N PHE A 37 6.79 1.42 -6.15
CA PHE A 37 6.48 0.36 -5.21
C PHE A 37 6.10 0.97 -3.85
N VAL A 38 5.25 0.38 -3.11
CA VAL A 38 4.51 -0.83 -3.37
C VAL A 38 3.15 -0.47 -4.00
N MET A 39 2.77 -1.13 -5.09
CA MET A 39 1.51 -0.86 -5.78
C MET A 39 0.60 -2.08 -5.74
N ALA A 40 -0.67 -1.88 -5.39
CA ALA A 40 -1.69 -2.91 -5.53
C ALA A 40 -1.90 -3.21 -7.02
N ARG A 41 -1.74 -4.49 -7.40
CA ARG A 41 -2.01 -4.97 -8.76
C ARG A 41 -3.49 -5.28 -8.89
N LEU A 42 -4.20 -4.41 -9.59
CA LEU A 42 -5.64 -4.45 -9.77
C LEU A 42 -5.99 -4.59 -11.25
N PRO A 43 -7.19 -5.10 -11.60
CA PRO A 43 -7.59 -5.29 -13.00
C PRO A 43 -7.50 -4.02 -13.85
N ASP A 44 -7.87 -2.87 -13.32
CA ASP A 44 -7.81 -1.57 -14.00
C ASP A 44 -6.38 -1.02 -14.18
N ARG A 45 -5.41 -1.55 -13.44
CA ARG A 45 -3.99 -1.20 -13.54
C ARG A 45 -3.17 -2.21 -14.34
N GLU A 46 -3.70 -3.41 -14.56
CA GLU A 46 -2.97 -4.55 -15.15
C GLU A 46 -2.27 -4.18 -16.46
N ALA A 47 -2.99 -3.52 -17.35
CA ALA A 47 -2.49 -3.15 -18.68
C ALA A 47 -1.61 -1.89 -18.68
N LEU A 48 -1.47 -1.18 -17.57
CA LEU A 48 -0.77 0.11 -17.51
C LEU A 48 0.71 -0.01 -17.20
N PHE A 49 1.15 -1.11 -16.58
CA PHE A 49 2.52 -1.30 -16.12
C PHE A 49 3.06 -2.67 -16.49
N LYS A 50 4.37 -2.84 -16.33
CA LYS A 50 5.03 -4.14 -16.24
C LYS A 50 5.27 -4.45 -14.76
N TRP A 51 4.99 -5.67 -14.34
CA TRP A 51 4.88 -6.04 -12.95
C TRP A 51 5.98 -6.98 -12.49
N VAL A 52 6.56 -6.70 -11.33
CA VAL A 52 7.50 -7.59 -10.63
C VAL A 52 6.95 -7.81 -9.22
N GLY A 53 6.71 -9.04 -8.87
CA GLY A 53 6.14 -9.41 -7.57
C GLY A 53 5.56 -10.83 -7.55
N PRO A 54 4.69 -11.12 -6.57
CA PRO A 54 4.26 -10.23 -5.48
C PRO A 54 5.37 -9.96 -4.45
N ILE A 55 5.35 -8.76 -3.87
CA ILE A 55 6.28 -8.40 -2.78
C ILE A 55 5.71 -8.83 -1.44
N GLY A 56 4.40 -8.66 -1.23
CA GLY A 56 3.69 -9.07 -0.03
C GLY A 56 2.21 -8.76 -0.09
N PRO A 57 1.43 -9.27 0.88
CA PRO A 57 0.01 -8.98 1.00
C PRO A 57 -0.22 -7.57 1.54
N ASP A 58 -1.39 -7.03 1.23
CA ASP A 58 -1.93 -5.78 1.76
C ASP A 58 -3.40 -5.99 2.07
N ASP A 59 -3.70 -6.27 3.33
CA ASP A 59 -5.07 -6.44 3.78
C ASP A 59 -5.73 -5.06 3.96
N TRP A 60 -6.85 -4.84 3.31
CA TRP A 60 -7.59 -3.59 3.41
C TRP A 60 -8.51 -3.61 4.62
N VAL A 61 -8.24 -2.71 5.55
CA VAL A 61 -8.91 -2.70 6.86
C VAL A 61 -9.49 -1.34 7.21
N LEU A 62 -10.52 -1.36 8.04
CA LEU A 62 -10.94 -0.21 8.82
C LEU A 62 -10.41 -0.37 10.24
N LEU A 63 -9.57 0.57 10.64
CA LEU A 63 -9.01 0.68 11.99
C LEU A 63 -9.82 1.67 12.81
N ALA A 64 -10.04 1.34 14.08
CA ALA A 64 -10.58 2.22 15.10
C ALA A 64 -9.61 2.32 16.28
N LYS A 65 -9.85 3.25 17.21
CA LYS A 65 -9.13 3.28 18.48
C LYS A 65 -9.36 1.97 19.26
N ALA A 66 -8.39 1.54 20.05
CA ALA A 66 -8.48 0.29 20.80
C ALA A 66 -9.71 0.22 21.72
N ASP A 67 -10.12 1.35 22.31
CA ASP A 67 -11.28 1.49 23.20
C ASP A 67 -12.61 1.74 22.47
N SER A 68 -12.59 1.84 21.13
CA SER A 68 -13.81 2.05 20.33
C SER A 68 -14.82 0.92 20.54
N THR A 69 -16.09 1.25 20.55
CA THR A 69 -17.19 0.28 20.60
C THR A 69 -17.75 -0.08 19.22
N ILE A 70 -17.17 0.48 18.15
CA ILE A 70 -17.62 0.25 16.77
C ILE A 70 -17.44 -1.23 16.41
N GLN A 71 -18.52 -1.82 15.90
CA GLN A 71 -18.55 -3.16 15.32
C GLN A 71 -19.17 -3.07 13.93
N LEU A 72 -18.54 -3.70 12.95
CA LEU A 72 -18.96 -3.66 11.55
C LEU A 72 -18.94 -5.08 10.98
N ASP A 73 -20.03 -5.43 10.30
CA ASP A 73 -20.13 -6.69 9.57
C ASP A 73 -19.72 -6.50 8.10
N ASP A 74 -19.91 -5.30 7.56
CA ASP A 74 -19.61 -4.93 6.19
C ASP A 74 -19.35 -3.42 6.02
N LEU A 75 -19.00 -3.00 4.80
CA LEU A 75 -18.78 -1.60 4.45
C LEU A 75 -20.06 -0.75 4.46
N GLU A 76 -21.23 -1.35 4.23
CA GLU A 76 -22.50 -0.61 4.26
C GLU A 76 -22.76 -0.02 5.65
N HIS A 77 -22.49 -0.80 6.70
CA HIS A 77 -22.60 -0.34 8.08
C HIS A 77 -21.60 0.78 8.44
N ALA A 78 -20.49 0.89 7.67
CA ALA A 78 -19.50 1.94 7.88
C ALA A 78 -19.95 3.32 7.37
N ARG A 79 -21.00 3.43 6.54
CA ARG A 79 -21.47 4.70 5.95
C ARG A 79 -21.80 5.80 6.96
N ARG A 80 -22.24 5.42 8.14
CA ARG A 80 -22.57 6.35 9.22
C ARG A 80 -21.37 6.94 9.95
N TYR A 81 -20.18 6.43 9.67
CA TYR A 81 -18.94 6.87 10.31
C TYR A 81 -18.11 7.73 9.37
N LYS A 82 -17.35 8.64 9.96
CA LYS A 82 -16.39 9.46 9.24
C LYS A 82 -15.10 8.65 9.02
N ILE A 83 -14.86 8.27 7.77
CA ILE A 83 -13.73 7.41 7.38
C ILE A 83 -12.62 8.31 6.82
N GLY A 84 -11.42 8.20 7.37
CA GLY A 84 -10.20 8.78 6.79
C GLY A 84 -9.54 7.80 5.84
N ALA A 85 -8.95 8.30 4.75
CA ALA A 85 -8.22 7.49 3.77
C ALA A 85 -7.07 8.28 3.14
N TYR A 86 -6.25 7.62 2.34
CA TYR A 86 -5.13 8.22 1.63
C TYR A 86 -5.53 8.59 0.20
N LYS A 87 -5.27 9.84 -0.19
CA LYS A 87 -5.67 10.39 -1.50
C LYS A 87 -5.01 9.64 -2.66
N GLY A 88 -5.83 9.18 -3.61
CA GLY A 88 -5.37 8.46 -4.80
C GLY A 88 -4.94 7.02 -4.56
N ASP A 89 -5.08 6.53 -3.33
CA ASP A 89 -4.82 5.13 -3.01
C ASP A 89 -5.99 4.22 -3.44
N ALA A 90 -5.67 2.99 -3.79
CA ALA A 90 -6.65 1.99 -4.23
C ALA A 90 -7.76 1.75 -3.19
N ILE A 91 -7.43 1.85 -1.90
CA ILE A 91 -8.39 1.71 -0.81
C ILE A 91 -9.42 2.85 -0.85
N ALA A 92 -8.95 4.10 -0.97
CA ALA A 92 -9.83 5.26 -1.08
C ALA A 92 -10.73 5.16 -2.31
N GLU A 93 -10.15 4.84 -3.47
CA GLU A 93 -10.90 4.64 -4.72
C GLU A 93 -11.95 3.53 -4.61
N SER A 94 -11.62 2.42 -3.93
CA SER A 94 -12.56 1.32 -3.70
C SER A 94 -13.75 1.75 -2.84
N LEU A 95 -13.50 2.52 -1.78
CA LEU A 95 -14.56 3.07 -0.94
C LEU A 95 -15.48 4.02 -1.73
N GLU A 96 -14.89 4.90 -2.54
CA GLU A 96 -15.64 5.83 -3.40
C GLU A 96 -16.51 5.10 -4.43
N LYS A 97 -15.96 4.06 -5.10
CA LYS A 97 -16.71 3.21 -6.04
C LYS A 97 -17.92 2.53 -5.37
N GLN A 98 -17.85 2.26 -4.08
CA GLN A 98 -18.96 1.70 -3.29
C GLN A 98 -19.86 2.77 -2.69
N GLY A 99 -19.68 4.03 -3.07
CA GLY A 99 -20.52 5.16 -2.67
C GLY A 99 -20.26 5.68 -1.26
N LEU A 100 -19.12 5.29 -0.62
CA LEU A 100 -18.67 5.95 0.59
C LEU A 100 -17.91 7.24 0.22
N LYS A 101 -17.81 8.16 1.18
CA LYS A 101 -17.16 9.47 0.99
C LYS A 101 -16.04 9.65 2.00
N PRO A 102 -14.87 9.01 1.81
CA PRO A 102 -13.78 9.14 2.75
C PRO A 102 -13.22 10.57 2.76
N VAL A 103 -12.79 11.01 3.93
CA VAL A 103 -12.00 12.24 4.09
C VAL A 103 -10.54 11.88 3.79
N VAL A 104 -10.01 12.39 2.69
CA VAL A 104 -8.68 12.01 2.25
C VAL A 104 -7.59 12.97 2.73
N VAL A 105 -6.40 12.42 2.98
CA VAL A 105 -5.18 13.13 3.35
C VAL A 105 -4.08 12.87 2.33
N LEU A 106 -3.05 13.72 2.31
CA LEU A 106 -1.91 13.59 1.40
C LEU A 106 -0.80 12.65 1.91
N ARG A 107 -0.87 12.26 3.17
CA ARG A 107 0.05 11.31 3.80
C ARG A 107 -0.75 10.41 4.73
N ASP A 108 -0.69 9.11 4.52
CA ASP A 108 -1.58 8.16 5.22
C ASP A 108 -1.41 8.20 6.75
N GLN A 109 -0.18 8.40 7.25
CA GLN A 109 0.06 8.52 8.69
C GLN A 109 -0.67 9.69 9.36
N ASP A 110 -1.10 10.71 8.62
CA ASP A 110 -1.87 11.83 9.18
C ASP A 110 -3.26 11.37 9.65
N ASN A 111 -3.78 10.28 9.09
CA ASN A 111 -5.02 9.66 9.53
C ASN A 111 -4.89 9.04 10.94
N ALA A 112 -3.71 8.53 11.30
CA ALA A 112 -3.47 8.00 12.64
C ALA A 112 -3.73 9.07 13.70
N GLN A 113 -3.19 10.28 13.52
CA GLN A 113 -3.42 11.40 14.43
C GLN A 113 -4.89 11.85 14.42
N LYS A 114 -5.51 11.97 13.24
CA LYS A 114 -6.93 12.32 13.13
C LYS A 114 -7.85 11.34 13.85
N LEU A 115 -7.52 10.04 13.80
CA LEU A 115 -8.25 9.01 14.51
C LEU A 115 -8.13 9.17 16.03
N MET A 116 -6.90 9.40 16.52
CA MET A 116 -6.67 9.62 17.95
C MET A 116 -7.36 10.90 18.46
N ASP A 117 -7.38 11.96 17.66
CA ASP A 117 -8.04 13.24 17.98
C ASP A 117 -9.58 13.17 17.85
N GLY A 118 -10.14 12.07 17.38
CA GLY A 118 -11.58 11.94 17.14
C GLY A 118 -12.11 12.78 15.97
N ARG A 119 -11.23 13.20 15.06
CA ARG A 119 -11.59 13.91 13.82
C ARG A 119 -12.15 12.99 12.75
N ILE A 120 -11.81 11.72 12.81
CA ILE A 120 -12.38 10.61 12.05
C ILE A 120 -12.71 9.49 13.04
N ASP A 121 -13.68 8.66 12.69
CA ASP A 121 -14.12 7.52 13.50
C ASP A 121 -13.37 6.25 13.13
N LEU A 122 -13.02 6.14 11.85
CA LEU A 122 -12.37 4.98 11.23
C LEU A 122 -11.25 5.44 10.30
N TRP A 123 -10.19 4.65 10.24
CA TRP A 123 -9.09 4.84 9.29
C TRP A 123 -9.04 3.64 8.34
N ALA A 124 -9.29 3.90 7.05
CA ALA A 124 -9.14 2.93 5.98
C ALA A 124 -7.69 2.93 5.48
N THR A 125 -7.00 1.82 5.67
CA THR A 125 -5.58 1.67 5.31
C THR A 125 -5.23 0.21 5.04
N GLY A 126 -4.03 -0.03 4.51
CA GLY A 126 -3.45 -1.36 4.37
C GLY A 126 -2.83 -1.85 5.68
N ASP A 127 -3.03 -3.12 6.02
CA ASP A 127 -2.40 -3.77 7.17
C ASP A 127 -1.36 -4.81 6.67
N PRO A 128 -0.09 -4.73 7.07
CA PRO A 128 0.43 -4.02 8.25
C PRO A 128 0.96 -2.60 8.00
N ALA A 129 0.96 -2.10 6.77
CA ALA A 129 1.62 -0.85 6.41
C ALA A 129 1.11 0.36 7.21
N GLY A 130 -0.20 0.52 7.36
CA GLY A 130 -0.79 1.62 8.12
C GLY A 130 -0.36 1.64 9.58
N ARG A 131 -0.34 0.48 10.23
CA ARG A 131 0.14 0.37 11.62
C ARG A 131 1.63 0.71 11.75
N TYR A 132 2.43 0.31 10.77
CA TYR A 132 3.85 0.68 10.73
C TYR A 132 4.02 2.19 10.60
N LEU A 133 3.30 2.83 9.67
CA LEU A 133 3.33 4.28 9.47
C LEU A 133 2.91 5.05 10.74
N ALA A 134 1.88 4.59 11.43
CA ALA A 134 1.45 5.17 12.70
C ALA A 134 2.54 5.08 13.77
N ARG A 135 3.22 3.92 13.88
CA ARG A 135 4.35 3.76 14.81
C ARG A 135 5.51 4.72 14.53
N GLN A 136 5.76 5.04 13.25
CA GLN A 136 6.81 6.00 12.86
C GLN A 136 6.53 7.43 13.38
N VAL A 137 5.28 7.75 13.65
CA VAL A 137 4.86 9.03 14.25
C VAL A 137 4.46 8.88 15.73
N GLY A 138 4.85 7.77 16.35
CA GLY A 138 4.66 7.52 17.78
C GLY A 138 3.24 7.14 18.19
N ILE A 139 2.40 6.72 17.25
CA ILE A 139 0.98 6.40 17.51
C ILE A 139 0.76 4.89 17.39
N THR A 140 0.09 4.32 18.41
CA THR A 140 -0.31 2.92 18.50
C THR A 140 -1.70 2.81 19.10
N GLY A 141 -2.19 1.59 19.33
CA GLY A 141 -3.47 1.39 20.03
C GLY A 141 -4.68 1.39 19.10
N PHE A 142 -4.53 0.77 17.95
CA PHE A 142 -5.63 0.54 17.01
C PHE A 142 -6.13 -0.91 17.06
N LYS A 143 -7.42 -1.07 16.80
CA LYS A 143 -8.01 -2.37 16.50
C LYS A 143 -8.60 -2.40 15.10
N THR A 144 -8.56 -3.56 14.45
CA THR A 144 -9.26 -3.80 13.21
C THR A 144 -10.74 -4.06 13.52
N VAL A 145 -11.64 -3.25 12.96
CA VAL A 145 -13.08 -3.42 13.10
C VAL A 145 -13.73 -4.04 11.86
N LEU A 146 -13.05 -3.96 10.72
CA LEU A 146 -13.45 -4.65 9.50
C LEU A 146 -12.22 -4.91 8.62
N ARG A 147 -12.13 -6.12 8.07
CA ARG A 147 -11.25 -6.42 6.93
C ARG A 147 -12.17 -6.63 5.73
N PHE A 148 -12.05 -5.82 4.69
CA PHE A 148 -13.01 -5.80 3.61
C PHE A 148 -12.43 -6.20 2.24
N ASN A 149 -11.11 -6.27 2.13
CA ASN A 149 -10.44 -6.76 0.93
C ASN A 149 -8.99 -7.13 1.26
N SER A 150 -8.33 -7.77 0.29
CA SER A 150 -6.90 -8.02 0.29
C SER A 150 -6.36 -7.83 -1.12
N ALA A 151 -5.20 -7.24 -1.24
CA ALA A 151 -4.46 -7.09 -2.48
C ALA A 151 -3.05 -7.65 -2.33
N GLN A 152 -2.39 -7.93 -3.46
CA GLN A 152 -0.97 -8.21 -3.49
C GLN A 152 -0.23 -6.97 -3.96
N LEU A 153 0.88 -6.66 -3.29
CA LEU A 153 1.72 -5.51 -3.60
C LEU A 153 2.85 -5.89 -4.55
N TYR A 154 3.12 -5.03 -5.50
CA TYR A 154 4.08 -5.22 -6.58
C TYR A 154 5.00 -4.01 -6.75
N LEU A 155 6.13 -4.24 -7.41
CA LEU A 155 6.87 -3.20 -8.12
C LEU A 155 6.21 -3.04 -9.49
N ALA A 156 5.67 -1.86 -9.76
CA ALA A 156 5.08 -1.50 -11.05
C ALA A 156 6.09 -0.67 -11.85
N LEU A 157 6.46 -1.17 -13.02
CA LEU A 157 7.45 -0.53 -13.89
C LEU A 157 6.74 0.10 -15.10
N ASN A 158 7.26 1.26 -15.56
CA ASN A 158 6.82 1.85 -16.80
C ASN A 158 6.93 0.84 -17.95
N LYS A 159 5.96 0.83 -18.85
CA LYS A 159 5.94 -0.11 -20.00
C LYS A 159 7.17 -0.03 -20.89
N ASN A 160 7.93 1.04 -20.83
CA ASN A 160 9.14 1.26 -21.60
C ASN A 160 10.35 0.49 -21.03
N VAL A 161 10.25 -0.03 -19.80
CA VAL A 161 11.31 -0.86 -19.22
C VAL A 161 11.44 -2.15 -20.05
N PRO A 162 12.66 -2.51 -20.51
CA PRO A 162 12.86 -3.70 -21.31
C PRO A 162 12.37 -4.99 -20.61
N ASP A 163 11.74 -5.88 -21.35
CA ASP A 163 11.23 -7.16 -20.82
C ASP A 163 12.33 -8.02 -20.20
N GLU A 164 13.56 -7.95 -20.74
CA GLU A 164 14.72 -8.63 -20.16
C GLU A 164 15.00 -8.17 -18.73
N GLN A 165 14.93 -6.86 -18.47
CA GLN A 165 15.12 -6.32 -17.11
C GLN A 165 13.99 -6.73 -16.17
N VAL A 166 12.76 -6.72 -16.66
CA VAL A 166 11.60 -7.19 -15.88
C VAL A 166 11.78 -8.66 -15.50
N SER A 167 12.18 -9.50 -16.43
CA SER A 167 12.43 -10.93 -16.20
C SER A 167 13.57 -11.17 -15.21
N LYS A 168 14.67 -10.42 -15.30
CA LYS A 168 15.78 -10.49 -14.34
C LYS A 168 15.37 -10.10 -12.94
N LEU A 169 14.58 -9.04 -12.79
CA LEU A 169 14.04 -8.60 -11.50
C LEU A 169 13.11 -9.66 -10.91
N GLN A 170 12.21 -10.22 -11.72
CA GLN A 170 11.31 -11.28 -11.26
C GLN A 170 12.07 -12.52 -10.80
N ALA A 171 13.05 -12.97 -11.58
CA ALA A 171 13.87 -14.13 -11.21
C ALA A 171 14.64 -13.88 -9.90
N ALA A 172 15.20 -12.69 -9.73
CA ALA A 172 15.88 -12.29 -8.50
C ALA A 172 14.94 -12.30 -7.29
N LEU A 173 13.74 -11.77 -7.43
CA LEU A 173 12.72 -11.76 -6.37
C LEU A 173 12.27 -13.18 -5.99
N ASP A 174 12.05 -14.04 -6.99
CA ASP A 174 11.68 -15.44 -6.78
C ASP A 174 12.77 -16.21 -6.05
N GLN A 175 14.03 -15.94 -6.36
CA GLN A 175 15.17 -16.55 -5.67
C GLN A 175 15.27 -16.07 -4.21
N LEU A 176 15.11 -14.77 -3.96
CA LEU A 176 15.07 -14.23 -2.60
C LEU A 176 13.95 -14.85 -1.76
N ARG A 177 12.80 -15.14 -2.39
CA ARG A 177 11.68 -15.82 -1.72
C ARG A 177 12.03 -17.25 -1.34
N LYS A 178 12.64 -18.01 -2.27
CA LYS A 178 13.08 -19.39 -2.02
C LYS A 178 14.12 -19.48 -0.91
N GLU A 179 14.98 -18.50 -0.79
CA GLU A 179 16.02 -18.40 0.24
C GLU A 179 15.49 -17.92 1.59
N GLY A 180 14.20 -17.54 1.71
CA GLY A 180 13.60 -17.01 2.94
C GLY A 180 13.99 -15.56 3.27
N VAL A 181 14.71 -14.86 2.41
CA VAL A 181 15.20 -13.50 2.63
C VAL A 181 14.04 -12.50 2.75
N ILE A 182 12.96 -12.70 1.97
CA ILE A 182 11.77 -11.84 2.05
C ILE A 182 11.13 -11.92 3.43
N ASP A 183 10.96 -13.14 3.96
CA ASP A 183 10.36 -13.38 5.28
C ASP A 183 11.23 -12.77 6.39
N GLU A 184 12.54 -12.91 6.29
CA GLU A 184 13.49 -12.28 7.22
C GLU A 184 13.38 -10.75 7.23
N ILE A 185 13.27 -10.14 6.05
CA ILE A 185 13.11 -8.69 5.93
C ILE A 185 11.77 -8.26 6.54
N MET A 186 10.68 -8.93 6.19
CA MET A 186 9.34 -8.62 6.72
C MET A 186 9.30 -8.72 8.25
N ALA A 187 9.91 -9.75 8.84
CA ALA A 187 9.97 -9.93 10.29
C ALA A 187 10.64 -8.77 11.04
N ARG A 188 11.51 -7.99 10.39
CA ARG A 188 12.16 -6.82 11.01
C ARG A 188 11.21 -5.61 11.16
N TYR A 189 10.10 -5.59 10.43
CA TYR A 189 9.14 -4.47 10.38
C TYR A 189 7.79 -4.78 11.02
N LEU A 190 7.49 -6.04 11.26
CA LEU A 190 6.27 -6.54 11.87
C LEU A 190 6.47 -6.85 13.36
#